data_cf9660f19af9591c3eb3306a61a96117
#
_entry.id   cf9660f19af9591c3eb3306a61a96117
#
_cell.length_a   1.000
_cell.length_b   1.000
_cell.length_c   1.000
_cell.angle_alpha   90.00
_cell.angle_beta   90.00
_cell.angle_gamma   90.00
#
_symmetry.space_group_name_H-M   'P 1'
#
loop_
_entity.id
_entity.type
_entity.pdbx_description
1 polymer ?
#
loop_
_entity_poly.entity_id
_entity_poly.type
_entity_poly.pdbx_seq_one_letter_code
_entity_poly.pdbx_strand_id
1 'polypeptide(L)'
;MRKIIIAMFCATALAGCGGRKPLESTSRLTVVQDSSGLPAPNRSDLPASDRPALIGPLDTIQIDVFNVPDLSREMQVDASGRISMPLVGTVDARGKTAAELAGAIEGALRGRYVRNPEVTINIKSSVSQVVTIDGQVVEPGLYPVTNQMTLMRAIASAKGLSEFARQEDVVILRTVNGRKMAGLYNVEAIRRGEYDDPAVYANDMIVVGDSPQRRLFRDFVSLSPLLAGPLIAVLQ
;
A
#
# COMPACT_ATOMS: atom_id res chain seq x y z
N MET A 1 -49.50 -29.12 19.93
CA MET A 1 -49.42 -28.35 18.67
C MET A 1 -48.69 -27.01 18.77
N ARG A 2 -48.86 -26.21 19.85
CA ARG A 2 -48.12 -24.91 20.01
C ARG A 2 -46.60 -25.03 20.16
N LYS A 3 -46.07 -26.13 20.73
CA LYS A 3 -44.61 -26.34 20.91
C LYS A 3 -43.88 -26.76 19.63
N ILE A 4 -44.61 -27.34 18.66
CA ILE A 4 -44.03 -27.74 17.35
C ILE A 4 -43.91 -26.55 16.41
N ILE A 5 -44.79 -25.56 16.51
CA ILE A 5 -44.79 -24.35 15.68
C ILE A 5 -43.61 -23.45 16.07
N ILE A 6 -43.22 -23.36 17.36
CA ILE A 6 -42.09 -22.56 17.83
C ILE A 6 -40.74 -23.19 17.40
N ALA A 7 -40.67 -24.52 17.39
CA ALA A 7 -39.45 -25.21 16.89
C ALA A 7 -39.26 -25.07 15.38
N MET A 8 -40.32 -24.99 14.62
CA MET A 8 -40.28 -24.82 13.16
C MET A 8 -39.95 -23.38 12.73
N PHE A 9 -40.27 -22.38 13.57
CA PHE A 9 -39.90 -20.99 13.29
C PHE A 9 -38.45 -20.66 13.61
N CYS A 10 -37.80 -21.38 14.55
CA CYS A 10 -36.38 -21.24 14.82
C CYS A 10 -35.48 -21.89 13.74
N ALA A 11 -35.98 -22.91 13.04
CA ALA A 11 -35.18 -23.62 12.02
C ALA A 11 -35.04 -22.85 10.69
N THR A 12 -35.93 -21.92 10.40
CA THR A 12 -35.88 -21.13 9.15
C THR A 12 -35.03 -19.87 9.25
N ALA A 13 -34.56 -19.47 10.45
CA ALA A 13 -33.71 -18.29 10.65
C ALA A 13 -32.23 -18.51 10.38
N LEU A 14 -31.77 -19.77 10.15
CA LEU A 14 -30.34 -20.08 9.94
C LEU A 14 -29.90 -20.14 8.47
N ALA A 15 -30.78 -19.91 7.52
CA ALA A 15 -30.45 -20.01 6.08
C ALA A 15 -29.91 -18.69 5.46
N GLY A 16 -29.60 -17.68 6.26
CA GLY A 16 -29.10 -16.38 5.83
C GLY A 16 -27.57 -16.25 5.86
N CYS A 17 -26.80 -17.29 5.49
CA CYS A 17 -25.40 -17.10 5.17
C CYS A 17 -25.27 -16.36 3.84
N GLY A 18 -25.36 -15.04 3.87
CA GLY A 18 -25.00 -14.16 2.77
C GLY A 18 -23.51 -14.29 2.46
N GLY A 19 -23.13 -15.34 1.74
CA GLY A 19 -21.80 -15.46 1.16
C GLY A 19 -21.55 -14.24 0.28
N ARG A 20 -20.41 -13.57 0.47
CA ARG A 20 -19.99 -12.49 -0.41
C ARG A 20 -19.86 -13.05 -1.83
N LYS A 21 -20.35 -12.33 -2.82
CA LYS A 21 -20.15 -12.74 -4.22
C LYS A 21 -18.66 -12.91 -4.48
N PRO A 22 -18.22 -14.01 -5.10
CA PRO A 22 -16.84 -14.17 -5.48
C PRO A 22 -16.42 -13.03 -6.40
N LEU A 23 -15.14 -12.65 -6.36
CA LEU A 23 -14.59 -11.70 -7.31
C LEU A 23 -14.70 -12.29 -8.71
N GLU A 24 -15.40 -11.59 -9.59
CA GLU A 24 -15.57 -12.02 -10.98
C GLU A 24 -14.74 -11.13 -11.91
N SER A 25 -14.16 -11.74 -12.95
CA SER A 25 -13.46 -11.02 -13.99
C SER A 25 -14.42 -10.18 -14.81
N THR A 26 -14.04 -8.95 -15.11
CA THR A 26 -14.77 -8.04 -15.98
C THR A 26 -13.93 -7.69 -17.21
N SER A 27 -14.50 -6.98 -18.18
CA SER A 27 -13.75 -6.53 -19.37
C SER A 27 -12.52 -5.65 -19.05
N ARG A 28 -12.47 -5.05 -17.85
CA ARG A 28 -11.40 -4.15 -17.40
C ARG A 28 -10.56 -4.71 -16.25
N LEU A 29 -11.00 -5.79 -15.63
CA LEU A 29 -10.35 -6.39 -14.46
C LEU A 29 -10.27 -7.91 -14.66
N THR A 30 -9.06 -8.47 -14.63
CA THR A 30 -8.82 -9.91 -14.62
C THR A 30 -8.58 -10.37 -13.19
N VAL A 31 -9.38 -11.31 -12.70
CA VAL A 31 -9.23 -11.90 -11.37
C VAL A 31 -8.39 -13.17 -11.49
N VAL A 32 -7.28 -13.23 -10.75
CA VAL A 32 -6.42 -14.40 -10.64
C VAL A 32 -6.76 -15.08 -9.31
N GLN A 33 -7.31 -16.28 -9.39
CA GLN A 33 -7.72 -17.09 -8.22
C GLN A 33 -6.73 -18.22 -7.91
N ASP A 34 -5.71 -18.40 -8.75
CA ASP A 34 -4.74 -19.49 -8.60
C ASP A 34 -3.65 -19.14 -7.58
N SER A 35 -3.15 -20.15 -6.90
CA SER A 35 -2.04 -20.12 -5.97
C SER A 35 -0.71 -19.65 -6.59
N SER A 36 -0.64 -19.53 -7.93
CA SER A 36 0.52 -18.97 -8.65
C SER A 36 0.75 -17.48 -8.41
N GLY A 37 -0.21 -16.79 -7.79
CA GLY A 37 -0.12 -15.37 -7.51
C GLY A 37 -0.27 -14.48 -8.75
N LEU A 38 -0.31 -13.16 -8.52
CA LEU A 38 -0.31 -12.18 -9.60
C LEU A 38 1.03 -12.20 -10.33
N PRO A 39 1.05 -12.19 -11.68
CA PRO A 39 2.29 -12.05 -12.42
C PRO A 39 2.98 -10.74 -12.05
N ALA A 40 4.31 -10.75 -12.08
CA ALA A 40 5.08 -9.54 -11.90
C ALA A 40 4.72 -8.52 -12.99
N PRO A 41 4.62 -7.22 -12.65
CA PRO A 41 4.40 -6.20 -13.65
C PRO A 41 5.60 -6.14 -14.59
N ASN A 42 5.37 -5.80 -15.86
CA ASN A 42 6.45 -5.59 -16.81
C ASN A 42 7.21 -4.30 -16.47
N ARG A 43 8.43 -4.18 -17.01
CA ARG A 43 9.26 -2.97 -16.84
C ARG A 43 8.56 -1.68 -17.27
N SER A 44 7.60 -1.75 -18.19
CA SER A 44 6.80 -0.60 -18.64
C SER A 44 5.69 -0.22 -17.64
N ASP A 45 5.25 -1.15 -16.81
CA ASP A 45 4.17 -0.94 -15.84
C ASP A 45 4.72 -0.45 -14.49
N LEU A 46 6.00 -0.71 -14.24
CA LEU A 46 6.70 -0.24 -13.04
C LEU A 46 7.32 1.13 -13.31
N PRO A 47 7.21 2.07 -12.36
CA PRO A 47 8.13 3.19 -12.35
C PRO A 47 9.52 2.58 -12.10
N ALA A 48 10.31 2.50 -13.14
CA ALA A 48 11.75 2.14 -13.27
C ALA A 48 12.48 1.57 -12.04
N SER A 49 11.95 0.49 -11.42
CA SER A 49 12.50 -0.07 -10.16
C SER A 49 13.76 -0.90 -10.35
N ASP A 50 14.14 -1.21 -11.57
CA ASP A 50 15.36 -2.00 -11.89
C ASP A 50 16.47 -1.12 -12.53
N ARG A 51 16.26 0.18 -12.52
CA ARG A 51 17.28 1.19 -12.86
C ARG A 51 17.67 1.91 -11.58
N PRO A 52 18.87 2.50 -11.50
CA PRO A 52 19.20 3.40 -10.40
C PRO A 52 18.03 4.38 -10.25
N ALA A 53 17.56 4.56 -9.01
CA ALA A 53 16.33 5.29 -8.71
C ALA A 53 16.28 6.60 -9.50
N LEU A 54 15.32 6.71 -10.42
CA LEU A 54 15.14 7.91 -11.23
C LEU A 54 14.33 8.92 -10.43
N ILE A 55 14.79 10.15 -10.44
CA ILE A 55 14.12 11.27 -9.80
C ILE A 55 12.84 11.59 -10.56
N GLY A 56 11.72 11.64 -9.85
CA GLY A 56 10.39 11.95 -10.37
C GLY A 56 9.87 13.30 -9.89
N PRO A 57 8.76 13.80 -10.48
CA PRO A 57 8.04 14.94 -9.95
C PRO A 57 7.59 14.70 -8.49
N LEU A 58 7.65 15.76 -7.68
CA LEU A 58 7.28 15.77 -6.26
C LEU A 58 8.18 14.94 -5.34
N ASP A 59 9.24 14.32 -5.85
CA ASP A 59 10.25 13.68 -5.01
C ASP A 59 10.97 14.74 -4.17
N THR A 60 11.33 14.37 -2.94
CA THR A 60 12.17 15.21 -2.07
C THR A 60 13.60 14.72 -2.11
N ILE A 61 14.52 15.61 -2.46
CA ILE A 61 15.95 15.33 -2.58
C ILE A 61 16.74 16.22 -1.65
N GLN A 62 17.80 15.67 -1.08
CA GLN A 62 18.85 16.39 -0.37
C GLN A 62 20.01 16.59 -1.31
N ILE A 63 20.43 17.83 -1.51
CA ILE A 63 21.60 18.21 -2.28
C ILE A 63 22.67 18.69 -1.30
N ASP A 64 23.84 18.11 -1.36
CA ASP A 64 24.99 18.50 -0.56
C ASP A 64 26.14 18.89 -1.48
N VAL A 65 26.60 20.12 -1.33
CA VAL A 65 27.74 20.68 -2.09
C VAL A 65 28.92 20.81 -1.15
N PHE A 66 29.98 20.04 -1.41
CA PHE A 66 31.16 20.00 -0.56
C PHE A 66 31.82 21.39 -0.43
N ASN A 67 32.12 21.78 0.80
CA ASN A 67 32.67 23.09 1.17
C ASN A 67 31.80 24.33 0.78
N VAL A 68 30.53 24.13 0.40
CA VAL A 68 29.62 25.24 0.08
C VAL A 68 28.27 25.01 0.78
N PRO A 69 28.18 25.18 2.10
CA PRO A 69 26.97 24.89 2.87
C PRO A 69 25.76 25.73 2.44
N ASP A 70 25.96 26.93 1.93
CA ASP A 70 24.90 27.82 1.43
C ASP A 70 24.11 27.24 0.24
N LEU A 71 24.73 26.31 -0.51
CA LEU A 71 24.10 25.61 -1.61
C LEU A 71 23.53 24.24 -1.20
N SER A 72 23.88 23.74 -0.02
CA SER A 72 23.42 22.46 0.50
C SER A 72 22.04 22.62 1.12
N ARG A 73 21.03 21.92 0.60
CA ARG A 73 19.64 22.01 1.07
C ARG A 73 18.79 20.83 0.66
N GLU A 74 17.73 20.66 1.40
CA GLU A 74 16.62 19.82 0.98
C GLU A 74 15.67 20.61 0.08
N MET A 75 15.22 19.98 -1.01
CA MET A 75 14.27 20.58 -1.92
C MET A 75 13.36 19.56 -2.57
N GLN A 76 12.17 20.00 -2.95
CA GLN A 76 11.22 19.19 -3.68
C GLN A 76 11.32 19.48 -5.17
N VAL A 77 11.30 18.42 -5.96
CA VAL A 77 11.17 18.50 -7.43
C VAL A 77 9.78 19.01 -7.77
N ASP A 78 9.66 20.00 -8.64
CA ASP A 78 8.37 20.56 -9.02
C ASP A 78 7.52 19.57 -9.86
N ALA A 79 6.24 19.90 -10.10
CA ALA A 79 5.34 19.05 -10.89
C ALA A 79 5.80 18.87 -12.33
N SER A 80 6.66 19.74 -12.86
CA SER A 80 7.26 19.62 -14.18
C SER A 80 8.52 18.75 -14.20
N GLY A 81 9.00 18.34 -13.02
CA GLY A 81 10.20 17.50 -12.87
C GLY A 81 11.50 18.31 -12.80
N ARG A 82 11.44 19.57 -12.40
CA ARG A 82 12.60 20.48 -12.31
C ARG A 82 12.86 20.90 -10.87
N ILE A 83 14.10 21.31 -10.62
CA ILE A 83 14.51 21.94 -9.36
C ILE A 83 15.05 23.35 -9.65
N SER A 84 14.87 24.28 -8.72
CA SER A 84 15.44 25.62 -8.77
C SER A 84 16.48 25.81 -7.69
N MET A 85 17.73 26.02 -8.08
CA MET A 85 18.87 26.12 -7.18
C MET A 85 19.55 27.49 -7.32
N PRO A 86 19.96 28.16 -6.22
CA PRO A 86 20.73 29.40 -6.31
C PRO A 86 21.99 29.22 -7.17
N LEU A 87 22.35 30.24 -7.90
CA LEU A 87 23.49 30.30 -8.82
C LEU A 87 23.37 29.40 -10.05
N VAL A 88 22.78 28.21 -9.94
CA VAL A 88 22.60 27.24 -11.03
C VAL A 88 21.37 27.54 -11.86
N GLY A 89 20.32 28.10 -11.21
CA GLY A 89 19.01 28.31 -11.83
C GLY A 89 18.17 27.05 -11.83
N THR A 90 17.36 26.88 -12.90
CA THR A 90 16.47 25.74 -13.06
C THR A 90 17.18 24.60 -13.76
N VAL A 91 17.16 23.41 -13.13
CA VAL A 91 17.74 22.16 -13.67
C VAL A 91 16.66 21.12 -13.82
N ASP A 92 16.66 20.42 -14.96
CA ASP A 92 15.77 19.29 -15.19
C ASP A 92 16.27 18.07 -14.41
N ALA A 93 15.43 17.58 -13.49
CA ALA A 93 15.72 16.43 -12.65
C ALA A 93 14.95 15.17 -13.08
N ARG A 94 13.84 15.34 -13.83
CA ARG A 94 12.98 14.23 -14.23
C ARG A 94 13.75 13.17 -15.03
N GLY A 95 13.61 11.92 -14.59
CA GLY A 95 14.19 10.78 -15.29
C GLY A 95 15.71 10.69 -15.23
N LYS A 96 16.36 11.54 -14.43
CA LYS A 96 17.78 11.44 -14.12
C LYS A 96 18.00 10.64 -12.86
N THR A 97 19.15 9.99 -12.78
CA THR A 97 19.65 9.41 -11.55
C THR A 97 20.21 10.50 -10.64
N ALA A 98 20.40 10.21 -9.36
CA ALA A 98 21.06 11.12 -8.42
C ALA A 98 22.47 11.52 -8.93
N ALA A 99 23.22 10.59 -9.52
CA ALA A 99 24.55 10.86 -10.08
C ALA A 99 24.51 11.76 -11.33
N GLU A 100 23.56 11.53 -12.24
CA GLU A 100 23.41 12.35 -13.44
C GLU A 100 22.96 13.78 -13.09
N LEU A 101 22.08 13.94 -12.11
CA LEU A 101 21.67 15.25 -11.64
C LEU A 101 22.82 15.96 -10.91
N ALA A 102 23.60 15.24 -10.09
CA ALA A 102 24.78 15.78 -9.44
C ALA A 102 25.80 16.30 -10.48
N GLY A 103 26.09 15.51 -11.51
CA GLY A 103 27.00 15.92 -12.59
C GLY A 103 26.46 17.14 -13.38
N ALA A 104 25.14 17.25 -13.57
CA ALA A 104 24.53 18.42 -14.21
C ALA A 104 24.72 19.70 -13.38
N ILE A 105 24.52 19.60 -12.04
CA ILE A 105 24.73 20.72 -11.12
C ILE A 105 26.21 21.10 -11.03
N GLU A 106 27.11 20.11 -10.93
CA GLU A 106 28.54 20.33 -10.95
C GLU A 106 28.99 21.09 -12.22
N GLY A 107 28.49 20.65 -13.38
CA GLY A 107 28.76 21.31 -14.67
C GLY A 107 28.33 22.77 -14.69
N ALA A 108 27.18 23.08 -14.12
CA ALA A 108 26.63 24.43 -14.04
C ALA A 108 27.39 25.33 -13.04
N LEU A 109 27.92 24.77 -11.96
CA LEU A 109 28.72 25.49 -10.95
C LEU A 109 30.15 25.71 -11.37
N ARG A 110 30.71 24.80 -12.19
CA ARG A 110 32.13 24.76 -12.54
C ARG A 110 32.59 25.99 -13.31
N GLY A 111 33.67 26.56 -12.83
CA GLY A 111 34.36 27.68 -13.47
C GLY A 111 33.67 29.05 -13.37
N ARG A 112 32.40 29.09 -12.92
CA ARG A 112 31.63 30.31 -12.73
C ARG A 112 31.52 30.72 -11.28
N TYR A 113 31.25 29.73 -10.42
CA TYR A 113 30.98 29.96 -9.00
C TYR A 113 31.91 29.14 -8.09
N VAL A 114 32.23 27.90 -8.49
CA VAL A 114 33.08 26.99 -7.72
C VAL A 114 34.12 26.40 -8.66
N ARG A 115 35.39 26.34 -8.22
CA ARG A 115 36.48 25.80 -9.06
C ARG A 115 36.37 24.30 -9.27
N ASN A 116 36.18 23.56 -8.17
CA ASN A 116 35.99 22.12 -8.16
C ASN A 116 34.72 21.77 -7.36
N PRO A 117 33.54 21.88 -7.96
CA PRO A 117 32.31 21.48 -7.27
C PRO A 117 32.25 19.95 -7.15
N GLU A 118 31.92 19.47 -5.96
CA GLU A 118 31.60 18.09 -5.68
C GLU A 118 30.20 18.06 -5.08
N VAL A 119 29.27 17.41 -5.78
CA VAL A 119 27.86 17.42 -5.43
C VAL A 119 27.39 16.01 -5.14
N THR A 120 26.76 15.81 -4.01
CA THR A 120 26.09 14.56 -3.64
C THR A 120 24.59 14.78 -3.56
N ILE A 121 23.81 13.87 -4.13
CA ILE A 121 22.35 13.91 -4.08
C ILE A 121 21.82 12.63 -3.46
N ASN A 122 20.97 12.79 -2.45
CA ASN A 122 20.25 11.72 -1.78
C ASN A 122 18.74 11.91 -1.96
N ILE A 123 18.03 10.89 -2.43
CA ILE A 123 16.57 10.90 -2.50
C ILE A 123 16.04 10.61 -1.10
N LYS A 124 15.36 11.58 -0.47
CA LYS A 124 14.77 11.45 0.88
C LYS A 124 13.43 10.75 0.85
N SER A 125 12.58 11.13 -0.09
CA SER A 125 11.28 10.49 -0.30
C SER A 125 10.92 10.51 -1.79
N SER A 126 10.32 9.43 -2.25
CA SER A 126 9.79 9.33 -3.62
C SER A 126 8.32 8.98 -3.55
N VAL A 127 7.49 9.81 -4.18
CA VAL A 127 6.04 9.58 -4.28
C VAL A 127 5.68 8.61 -5.42
N SER A 128 6.63 8.28 -6.26
CA SER A 128 6.45 7.36 -7.39
C SER A 128 6.62 5.88 -7.03
N GLN A 129 7.20 5.60 -5.86
CA GLN A 129 7.49 4.23 -5.40
C GLN A 129 6.74 3.92 -4.11
N VAL A 130 5.41 3.97 -4.17
CA VAL A 130 4.53 3.67 -3.05
C VAL A 130 3.54 2.57 -3.37
N VAL A 131 3.13 1.83 -2.35
CA VAL A 131 1.97 0.95 -2.35
C VAL A 131 0.86 1.62 -1.56
N THR A 132 -0.37 1.52 -2.04
CA THR A 132 -1.55 1.95 -1.30
C THR A 132 -2.07 0.78 -0.48
N ILE A 133 -2.27 0.97 0.82
CA ILE A 133 -2.88 -0.02 1.71
C ILE A 133 -4.16 0.57 2.27
N ASP A 134 -5.27 -0.11 2.03
CA ASP A 134 -6.62 0.35 2.38
C ASP A 134 -7.47 -0.76 3.02
N GLY A 135 -8.62 -0.39 3.57
CA GLY A 135 -9.54 -1.30 4.22
C GLY A 135 -9.21 -1.59 5.69
N GLN A 136 -9.34 -2.85 6.11
CA GLN A 136 -9.24 -3.24 7.52
C GLN A 136 -7.79 -3.48 7.96
N VAL A 137 -6.98 -2.41 7.92
CA VAL A 137 -5.65 -2.31 8.55
C VAL A 137 -5.66 -1.27 9.65
N VAL A 138 -4.67 -1.27 10.53
CA VAL A 138 -4.60 -0.30 11.66
C VAL A 138 -4.38 1.11 11.15
N GLU A 139 -3.46 1.31 10.19
CA GLU A 139 -3.18 2.60 9.58
C GLU A 139 -3.25 2.48 8.05
N PRO A 140 -4.41 2.77 7.42
CA PRO A 140 -4.49 2.89 5.96
C PRO A 140 -3.67 4.06 5.44
N GLY A 141 -3.05 3.91 4.26
CA GLY A 141 -2.24 4.98 3.69
C GLY A 141 -1.34 4.56 2.54
N LEU A 142 -0.41 5.45 2.21
CA LEU A 142 0.62 5.24 1.20
C LEU A 142 1.93 4.88 1.89
N TYR A 143 2.54 3.77 1.48
CA TYR A 143 3.77 3.26 2.06
C TYR A 143 4.86 3.11 1.01
N PRO A 144 6.11 3.51 1.31
CA PRO A 144 7.20 3.35 0.36
C PRO A 144 7.49 1.86 0.10
N VAL A 145 7.63 1.51 -1.16
CA VAL A 145 8.04 0.17 -1.56
C VAL A 145 9.56 0.09 -1.50
N THR A 146 10.07 -0.76 -0.62
CA THR A 146 11.49 -1.10 -0.55
C THR A 146 11.78 -2.36 -1.35
N ASN A 147 13.05 -2.58 -1.70
CA ASN A 147 13.45 -3.85 -2.31
C ASN A 147 12.95 -5.04 -1.48
N GLN A 148 12.36 -6.02 -2.15
CA GLN A 148 11.76 -7.21 -1.52
C GLN A 148 10.54 -6.93 -0.61
N MET A 149 9.69 -5.95 -0.99
CA MET A 149 8.40 -5.78 -0.34
C MET A 149 7.49 -6.98 -0.64
N THR A 150 6.88 -7.54 0.40
CA THR A 150 5.90 -8.62 0.30
C THR A 150 4.58 -8.18 0.93
N LEU A 151 3.49 -8.94 0.69
CA LEU A 151 2.18 -8.65 1.25
C LEU A 151 2.22 -8.57 2.78
N MET A 152 2.91 -9.51 3.43
CA MET A 152 3.04 -9.52 4.88
C MET A 152 3.82 -8.31 5.40
N ARG A 153 4.89 -7.91 4.71
CA ARG A 153 5.66 -6.71 5.06
C ARG A 153 4.86 -5.43 4.85
N ALA A 154 4.09 -5.36 3.77
CA ALA A 154 3.20 -4.23 3.51
C ALA A 154 2.15 -4.06 4.62
N ILE A 155 1.47 -5.15 5.00
CA ILE A 155 0.51 -5.14 6.12
C ILE A 155 1.20 -4.75 7.43
N ALA A 156 2.41 -5.25 7.70
CA ALA A 156 3.17 -4.89 8.89
C ALA A 156 3.54 -3.39 8.91
N SER A 157 3.86 -2.79 7.76
CA SER A 157 4.10 -1.35 7.64
C SER A 157 2.86 -0.52 8.01
N ALA A 158 1.67 -1.04 7.70
CA ALA A 158 0.37 -0.46 8.09
C ALA A 158 -0.04 -0.81 9.53
N LYS A 159 0.93 -1.22 10.37
CA LYS A 159 0.77 -1.63 11.78
C LYS A 159 -0.11 -2.87 11.97
N GLY A 160 -0.29 -3.65 10.91
CA GLY A 160 -1.02 -4.91 10.95
C GLY A 160 -2.50 -4.78 10.56
N LEU A 161 -3.20 -5.88 10.72
CA LEU A 161 -4.64 -5.97 10.43
C LEU A 161 -5.44 -5.42 11.60
N SER A 162 -6.56 -4.76 11.29
CA SER A 162 -7.51 -4.30 12.31
C SER A 162 -8.30 -5.47 12.92
N GLU A 163 -9.01 -5.21 14.03
CA GLU A 163 -9.83 -6.20 14.74
C GLU A 163 -10.88 -6.88 13.85
N PHE A 164 -11.44 -6.13 12.90
CA PHE A 164 -12.50 -6.61 12.00
C PHE A 164 -11.98 -7.08 10.64
N ALA A 165 -10.66 -7.16 10.48
CA ALA A 165 -10.06 -7.62 9.26
C ALA A 165 -10.46 -9.07 8.93
N ARG A 166 -10.82 -9.30 7.67
CA ARG A 166 -11.01 -10.64 7.14
C ARG A 166 -9.72 -11.11 6.48
N GLN A 167 -9.00 -11.99 7.17
CA GLN A 167 -7.68 -12.45 6.74
C GLN A 167 -7.69 -13.27 5.44
N GLU A 168 -8.82 -13.85 5.10
CA GLU A 168 -9.04 -14.63 3.88
C GLU A 168 -9.43 -13.76 2.67
N ASP A 169 -9.64 -12.45 2.87
CA ASP A 169 -10.16 -11.54 1.85
C ASP A 169 -9.22 -10.33 1.72
N VAL A 170 -8.01 -10.60 1.28
CA VAL A 170 -7.02 -9.56 0.99
C VAL A 170 -6.76 -9.54 -0.51
N VAL A 171 -7.04 -8.40 -1.14
CA VAL A 171 -6.94 -8.24 -2.59
C VAL A 171 -5.75 -7.36 -2.92
N ILE A 172 -4.89 -7.82 -3.82
CA ILE A 172 -3.88 -6.98 -4.47
C ILE A 172 -4.39 -6.60 -5.85
N LEU A 173 -4.53 -5.31 -6.10
CA LEU A 173 -4.83 -4.75 -7.41
C LEU A 173 -3.52 -4.27 -8.04
N ARG A 174 -3.21 -4.76 -9.23
CA ARG A 174 -1.99 -4.48 -9.96
C ARG A 174 -2.28 -4.19 -11.44
N THR A 175 -1.51 -3.30 -12.02
CA THR A 175 -1.51 -3.11 -13.47
C THR A 175 -0.39 -3.95 -14.09
N VAL A 176 -0.73 -4.80 -15.06
CA VAL A 176 0.21 -5.64 -15.79
C VAL A 176 -0.09 -5.49 -17.28
N ASN A 177 0.89 -5.05 -18.07
CA ASN A 177 0.71 -4.76 -19.51
C ASN A 177 -0.45 -3.79 -19.79
N GLY A 178 -0.62 -2.76 -18.95
CA GLY A 178 -1.70 -1.79 -19.06
C GLY A 178 -3.09 -2.34 -18.68
N ARG A 179 -3.20 -3.59 -18.21
CA ARG A 179 -4.45 -4.20 -17.75
C ARG A 179 -4.47 -4.30 -16.24
N LYS A 180 -5.60 -3.97 -15.64
CA LYS A 180 -5.80 -4.14 -14.20
C LYS A 180 -6.07 -5.61 -13.89
N MET A 181 -5.33 -6.15 -12.93
CA MET A 181 -5.46 -7.50 -12.41
C MET A 181 -5.73 -7.45 -10.91
N ALA A 182 -6.50 -8.40 -10.42
CA ALA A 182 -6.75 -8.59 -9.00
C ALA A 182 -6.36 -10.00 -8.58
N GLY A 183 -5.58 -10.12 -7.51
CA GLY A 183 -5.28 -11.38 -6.85
C GLY A 183 -5.91 -11.41 -5.47
N LEU A 184 -6.59 -12.50 -5.14
CA LEU A 184 -7.16 -12.72 -3.81
C LEU A 184 -6.20 -13.59 -2.98
N TYR A 185 -5.89 -13.15 -1.77
CA TYR A 185 -4.93 -13.80 -0.89
C TYR A 185 -5.52 -14.06 0.49
N ASN A 186 -5.16 -15.20 1.07
CA ASN A 186 -5.45 -15.56 2.45
C ASN A 186 -4.20 -15.34 3.32
N VAL A 187 -4.18 -14.25 4.06
CA VAL A 187 -3.06 -13.85 4.93
C VAL A 187 -2.85 -14.84 6.08
N GLU A 188 -3.92 -15.50 6.56
CA GLU A 188 -3.80 -16.52 7.60
C GLU A 188 -3.04 -17.75 7.08
N ALA A 189 -3.34 -18.20 5.87
CA ALA A 189 -2.67 -19.33 5.23
C ALA A 189 -1.20 -19.01 4.92
N ILE A 190 -0.89 -17.77 4.45
CA ILE A 190 0.50 -17.31 4.27
C ILE A 190 1.27 -17.36 5.60
N ARG A 191 0.68 -16.88 6.70
CA ARG A 191 1.31 -16.90 8.04
C ARG A 191 1.63 -18.31 8.52
N ARG A 192 0.83 -19.29 8.13
CA ARG A 192 1.05 -20.71 8.43
C ARG A 192 2.04 -21.39 7.49
N GLY A 193 2.49 -20.69 6.45
CA GLY A 193 3.41 -21.23 5.44
C GLY A 193 2.74 -22.20 4.46
N GLU A 194 1.42 -22.11 4.27
CA GLU A 194 0.68 -22.97 3.33
C GLU A 194 0.96 -22.58 1.87
N TYR A 195 1.30 -21.32 1.63
CA TYR A 195 1.80 -20.82 0.34
C TYR A 195 2.68 -19.57 0.52
N ASP A 196 3.41 -19.21 -0.52
CA ASP A 196 4.40 -18.16 -0.50
C ASP A 196 3.77 -16.77 -0.28
N ASP A 197 4.51 -15.90 0.39
CA ASP A 197 4.17 -14.50 0.59
C ASP A 197 4.41 -13.72 -0.71
N PRO A 198 3.36 -13.22 -1.39
CA PRO A 198 3.50 -12.62 -2.71
C PRO A 198 4.27 -11.31 -2.67
N ALA A 199 5.11 -11.08 -3.69
CA ALA A 199 5.81 -9.83 -3.87
C ALA A 199 4.83 -8.69 -4.19
N VAL A 200 5.07 -7.52 -3.56
CA VAL A 200 4.33 -6.27 -3.76
C VAL A 200 5.23 -5.27 -4.48
N TYR A 201 4.67 -4.57 -5.44
CA TYR A 201 5.38 -3.62 -6.28
C TYR A 201 4.80 -2.20 -6.15
N ALA A 202 5.57 -1.23 -6.62
CA ALA A 202 5.10 0.15 -6.67
C ALA A 202 3.81 0.27 -7.50
N ASN A 203 2.90 1.15 -7.06
CA ASN A 203 1.56 1.35 -7.59
C ASN A 203 0.58 0.17 -7.40
N ASP A 204 0.96 -0.88 -6.66
CA ASP A 204 -0.02 -1.84 -6.19
C ASP A 204 -0.98 -1.20 -5.18
N MET A 205 -2.21 -1.67 -5.17
CA MET A 205 -3.18 -1.32 -4.16
C MET A 205 -3.60 -2.59 -3.41
N ILE A 206 -3.36 -2.62 -2.12
CA ILE A 206 -3.74 -3.71 -1.22
C ILE A 206 -5.02 -3.30 -0.50
N VAL A 207 -6.07 -4.09 -0.63
CA VAL A 207 -7.36 -3.85 0.04
C VAL A 207 -7.66 -5.03 0.96
N VAL A 208 -7.81 -4.73 2.25
CA VAL A 208 -8.17 -5.73 3.26
C VAL A 208 -9.66 -5.68 3.52
N GLY A 209 -10.35 -6.80 3.28
CA GLY A 209 -11.78 -6.93 3.50
C GLY A 209 -12.18 -6.84 4.96
N ASP A 210 -13.44 -6.51 5.21
CA ASP A 210 -14.05 -6.48 6.55
C ASP A 210 -14.82 -7.77 6.85
N SER A 211 -14.97 -8.07 8.13
CA SER A 211 -15.78 -9.17 8.65
C SER A 211 -17.02 -8.62 9.38
N PRO A 212 -18.15 -8.45 8.70
CA PRO A 212 -19.36 -7.96 9.34
C PRO A 212 -19.85 -8.87 10.47
N GLN A 213 -19.53 -10.17 10.40
CA GLN A 213 -19.88 -11.15 11.43
C GLN A 213 -19.17 -10.86 12.75
N ARG A 214 -17.85 -10.54 12.72
CA ARG A 214 -17.08 -10.18 13.93
C ARG A 214 -17.61 -8.89 14.53
N ARG A 215 -17.98 -7.91 13.72
CA ARG A 215 -18.57 -6.65 14.17
C ARG A 215 -19.91 -6.87 14.87
N LEU A 216 -20.82 -7.63 14.26
CA LEU A 216 -22.10 -7.98 14.85
C LEU A 216 -21.96 -8.77 16.16
N PHE A 217 -21.01 -9.71 16.21
CA PHE A 217 -20.75 -10.49 17.43
C PHE A 217 -20.26 -9.59 18.57
N ARG A 218 -19.34 -8.68 18.32
CA ARG A 218 -18.87 -7.71 19.32
C ARG A 218 -20.02 -6.82 19.81
N ASP A 219 -20.82 -6.30 18.89
CA ASP A 219 -21.94 -5.42 19.22
C ASP A 219 -22.98 -6.19 20.07
N PHE A 220 -23.22 -7.46 19.79
CA PHE A 220 -24.07 -8.34 20.59
C PHE A 220 -23.47 -8.58 21.99
N VAL A 221 -22.17 -8.90 22.07
CA VAL A 221 -21.49 -9.10 23.37
C VAL A 221 -21.48 -7.83 24.19
N SER A 222 -21.30 -6.66 23.58
CA SER A 222 -21.31 -5.36 24.27
C SER A 222 -22.69 -4.99 24.85
N LEU A 223 -23.77 -5.49 24.24
CA LEU A 223 -25.14 -5.32 24.72
C LEU A 223 -25.54 -6.35 25.80
N SER A 224 -24.79 -7.43 25.94
CA SER A 224 -25.11 -8.54 26.87
C SER A 224 -25.25 -8.13 28.33
N PRO A 225 -24.47 -7.19 28.90
CA PRO A 225 -24.67 -6.70 30.27
C PRO A 225 -26.02 -6.01 30.49
N LEU A 226 -26.55 -5.34 29.44
CA LEU A 226 -27.86 -4.69 29.51
C LEU A 226 -29.01 -5.69 29.46
N LEU A 227 -28.81 -6.85 28.89
CA LEU A 227 -29.82 -7.93 28.80
C LEU A 227 -29.82 -8.82 30.05
N ALA A 228 -28.69 -8.89 30.79
CA ALA A 228 -28.59 -9.67 32.04
C ALA A 228 -29.24 -8.99 33.23
N GLY A 229 -29.32 -7.65 33.26
CA GLY A 229 -29.90 -6.88 34.35
C GLY A 229 -31.35 -7.24 34.73
N PRO A 230 -32.29 -7.34 33.81
CA PRO A 230 -33.69 -7.67 34.15
C PRO A 230 -33.92 -9.12 34.53
N LEU A 231 -33.04 -10.06 34.16
CA LEU A 231 -33.15 -11.46 34.55
C LEU A 231 -32.81 -11.72 36.03
N ILE A 232 -31.89 -10.94 36.60
CA ILE A 232 -31.54 -11.03 38.01
C ILE A 232 -32.64 -10.44 38.89
N ALA A 233 -33.37 -9.41 38.41
CA ALA A 233 -34.46 -8.80 39.14
C ALA A 233 -35.76 -9.65 39.20
N VAL A 234 -35.88 -10.66 38.33
CA VAL A 234 -37.03 -11.59 38.32
C VAL A 234 -36.78 -12.84 39.18
N LEU A 235 -35.55 -13.12 39.57
CA LEU A 235 -35.14 -14.28 40.35
C LEU A 235 -34.90 -13.98 41.86
N GLN A 236 -35.11 -12.72 42.29
CA GLN A 236 -35.21 -12.31 43.68
C GLN A 236 -36.67 -12.05 44.10
#